data_4890f151c6fb463303ab46382d455c3f
#
_entry.id   4890f151c6fb463303ab46382d455c3f
#
_cell.length_a   1.000
_cell.length_b   1.000
_cell.length_c   1.000
_cell.angle_alpha   90.00
_cell.angle_beta   90.00
_cell.angle_gamma   90.00
#
_symmetry.space_group_name_H-M   'P 1'
#
loop_
_entity.id
_entity.type
_entity.pdbx_description
1 polymer ?
#
loop_
_entity_poly.entity_id
_entity_poly.type
_entity_poly.pdbx_seq_one_letter_code
_entity_poly.pdbx_strand_id
1 'polypeptide(L)' 'IGRIGRVTEAIEANGYGRVQIDGDSWKAKTRDGHPVENGMKARVLSIDSIIITVEEA' A
#
# COMPACT_ATOMS: atom_id res chain seq x y z
N ILE A 1 8.89 -7.03 2.14
CA ILE A 1 7.86 -8.05 2.09
C ILE A 1 7.46 -8.44 3.51
N GLY A 2 6.15 -8.48 3.77
CA GLY A 2 5.64 -8.79 5.12
C GLY A 2 5.64 -7.61 6.08
N ARG A 3 6.20 -6.49 5.70
CA ARG A 3 6.22 -5.32 6.55
C ARG A 3 4.87 -4.62 6.58
N ILE A 4 4.60 -3.96 7.69
CA ILE A 4 3.37 -3.18 7.86
C ILE A 4 3.72 -1.71 7.68
N GLY A 5 3.03 -1.05 6.77
CA GLY A 5 3.15 0.37 6.57
C GLY A 5 1.83 1.07 6.85
N ARG A 6 1.84 2.41 6.72
CA ARG A 6 0.64 3.22 6.90
C ARG A 6 0.26 3.85 5.56
N VAL A 7 -0.99 3.76 5.20
CA VAL A 7 -1.50 4.41 3.99
C VAL A 7 -1.56 5.92 4.24
N THR A 8 -0.80 6.67 3.43
CA THR A 8 -0.76 8.13 3.54
C THR A 8 -1.59 8.82 2.48
N GLU A 9 -1.85 8.12 1.37
CA GLU A 9 -2.82 8.55 0.37
C GLU A 9 -3.68 7.35 0.05
N ALA A 10 -4.99 7.52 0.10
CA ALA A 10 -5.92 6.43 -0.09
C ALA A 10 -5.64 5.67 -1.39
N ILE A 11 -5.65 4.34 -1.30
CA ILE A 11 -5.51 3.48 -2.46
C ILE A 11 -6.91 3.28 -3.02
N GLU A 12 -7.15 3.78 -4.24
CA GLU A 12 -8.45 3.68 -4.85
C GLU A 12 -8.69 2.27 -5.39
N ALA A 13 -9.96 1.93 -5.57
CA ALA A 13 -10.32 0.63 -6.13
C ALA A 13 -9.68 0.48 -7.51
N ASN A 14 -8.91 -0.58 -7.69
CA ASN A 14 -8.16 -0.86 -8.93
C ASN A 14 -7.20 0.27 -9.31
N GLY A 15 -6.82 1.11 -8.34
CA GLY A 15 -5.93 2.23 -8.56
C GLY A 15 -4.72 2.19 -7.67
N TYR A 16 -4.10 3.36 -7.49
CA TYR A 16 -2.88 3.49 -6.72
C TYR A 16 -3.06 4.51 -5.61
N GLY A 17 -2.30 4.32 -4.55
CA GLY A 17 -2.18 5.29 -3.49
C GLY A 17 -0.74 5.30 -3.01
N ARG A 18 -0.52 5.71 -1.77
CA ARG A 18 0.81 5.75 -1.19
C ARG A 18 0.81 5.13 0.20
N VAL A 19 1.89 4.40 0.47
CA VAL A 19 2.10 3.77 1.77
C VAL A 19 3.47 4.18 2.27
N GLN A 20 3.53 4.60 3.54
CA GLN A 20 4.79 4.96 4.18
C GLN A 20 5.32 3.77 4.96
N ILE A 21 6.57 3.39 4.68
CA ILE A 21 7.25 2.28 5.35
C ILE A 21 8.61 2.79 5.76
N ASP A 22 8.91 2.75 7.08
CA ASP A 22 10.21 3.17 7.61
C ASP A 22 10.63 4.55 7.14
N GLY A 23 9.67 5.47 7.04
CA GLY A 23 9.95 6.84 6.62
C GLY A 23 9.95 7.08 5.14
N ASP A 24 9.87 6.03 4.33
CA ASP A 24 9.84 6.15 2.87
C ASP A 24 8.42 5.99 2.34
N SER A 25 8.08 6.81 1.36
CA SER A 25 6.76 6.77 0.72
C SER A 25 6.86 5.94 -0.55
N TRP A 26 5.97 4.96 -0.67
CA TRP A 26 5.95 4.04 -1.80
C TRP A 26 4.62 4.14 -2.53
N LYS A 27 4.67 4.10 -3.84
CA LYS A 27 3.45 3.96 -4.64
C LYS A 27 2.94 2.53 -4.43
N ALA A 28 1.66 2.40 -4.15
CA ALA A 28 1.09 1.12 -3.72
C ALA A 28 -0.23 0.85 -4.41
N LYS A 29 -0.50 -0.42 -4.60
CA LYS A 29 -1.81 -0.90 -5.06
C LYS A 29 -2.19 -2.10 -4.21
N THR A 30 -3.49 -2.43 -4.19
CA THR A 30 -3.95 -3.63 -3.49
C THR A 30 -3.97 -4.82 -4.43
N ARG A 31 -3.78 -6.01 -3.86
CA ARG A 31 -3.70 -7.23 -4.65
C ARG A 31 -5.00 -7.53 -5.38
N ASP A 32 -6.12 -7.29 -4.73
CA ASP A 32 -7.44 -7.65 -5.25
C ASP A 32 -8.24 -6.43 -5.74
N GLY A 33 -7.62 -5.26 -5.77
CA GLY A 33 -8.31 -4.05 -6.21
C GLY A 33 -9.19 -3.41 -5.16
N HIS A 34 -9.16 -3.88 -3.91
CA HIS A 34 -9.94 -3.30 -2.82
C HIS A 34 -9.37 -1.94 -2.43
N PRO A 35 -10.22 -0.92 -2.25
CA PRO A 35 -9.72 0.37 -1.79
C PRO A 35 -9.29 0.30 -0.33
N VAL A 36 -8.25 1.07 0.02
CA VAL A 36 -7.78 1.19 1.40
C VAL A 36 -7.68 2.67 1.71
N GLU A 37 -8.29 3.09 2.80
CA GLU A 37 -8.36 4.49 3.15
C GLU A 37 -7.07 4.99 3.78
N ASN A 38 -6.87 6.30 3.67
CA ASN A 38 -5.77 7.00 4.34
C ASN A 38 -5.83 6.74 5.85
N GLY A 39 -4.69 6.44 6.44
CA GLY A 39 -4.58 6.18 7.87
C GLY A 39 -4.67 4.71 8.24
N MET A 40 -5.07 3.87 7.31
CA MET A 40 -5.15 2.43 7.56
C MET A 40 -3.76 1.80 7.47
N LYS A 41 -3.61 0.63 8.09
CA LYS A 41 -2.38 -0.14 8.00
C LYS A 41 -2.45 -1.09 6.81
N ALA A 42 -1.33 -1.28 6.15
CA ALA A 42 -1.24 -2.16 5.00
C ALA A 42 -0.01 -3.04 5.11
N ARG A 43 -0.16 -4.30 4.73
CA ARG A 43 0.95 -5.25 4.73
C ARG A 43 1.48 -5.39 3.31
N VAL A 44 2.80 -5.31 3.17
CA VAL A 44 3.46 -5.46 1.88
C VAL A 44 3.50 -6.94 1.49
N LEU A 45 2.93 -7.25 0.33
CA LEU A 45 2.91 -8.61 -0.18
C LEU A 45 4.04 -8.83 -1.19
N SER A 46 4.32 -7.84 -2.02
CA SER A 46 5.38 -7.94 -3.02
C SER A 46 5.81 -6.55 -3.46
N ILE A 47 6.99 -6.49 -4.07
CA ILE A 47 7.55 -5.26 -4.61
C ILE A 47 7.83 -5.52 -6.09
N ASP A 48 7.34 -4.63 -6.94
CA ASP A 48 7.56 -4.72 -8.37
C ASP A 48 8.11 -3.36 -8.83
N SER A 49 9.44 -3.29 -8.98
CA SER A 49 10.12 -2.06 -9.30
C SER A 49 9.87 -1.02 -8.20
N ILE A 50 9.15 0.07 -8.49
CA ILE A 50 8.89 1.13 -7.51
C ILE A 50 7.47 1.06 -6.95
N ILE A 51 6.71 0.04 -7.33
CA ILE A 51 5.33 -0.13 -6.91
C ILE A 51 5.23 -1.35 -6.00
N ILE A 52 4.60 -1.18 -4.84
CA ILE A 52 4.37 -2.30 -3.94
C ILE A 52 2.91 -2.75 -4.03
N THR A 53 2.72 -4.04 -3.84
CA THR A 53 1.39 -4.62 -3.73
C THR A 53 1.13 -4.89 -2.26
N VAL A 54 0.00 -4.43 -1.75
CA VAL A 54 -0.32 -4.52 -0.33
C VAL A 54 -1.71 -5.11 -0.13
N GLU A 55 -1.96 -5.50 1.11
CA GLU A 55 -3.31 -5.85 1.57
C GLU A 55 -3.57 -5.08 2.86
N GLU A 56 -4.82 -4.85 3.17
CA GLU A 56 -5.18 -4.21 4.44
C GLU A 56 -4.78 -5.12 5.59
N ALA A 57 -4.06 -4.57 6.54
CA ALA A 57 -3.58 -5.35 7.69
C ALA A 57 -4.58 -5.31 8.84
#